data_6fc6fb531ff31463acbc3865f304f628
#
_entry.id   6fc6fb531ff31463acbc3865f304f628
#
_cell.length_a   1.000
_cell.length_b   1.000
_cell.length_c   1.000
_cell.angle_alpha   90.00
_cell.angle_beta   90.00
_cell.angle_gamma   90.00
#
_symmetry.space_group_name_H-M   'P 1'
#
loop_
_entity.id
_entity.type
_entity.pdbx_description
1 polymer ?
#
loop_
_entity_poly.entity_id
_entity_poly.type
_entity_poly.pdbx_seq_one_letter_code
_entity_poly.pdbx_strand_id
1 'polypeptide(L)'
;MVLVTAPHFGALAPGESYTQERQIVLPLRADGAYKLFLRTDINAEVLEPDTRGNNTLGPRTLNIAAPHADMVVEAVSAPSAALSGESVKVSWRVRNSGDATTDSSQWKDYVYLSADSQLDSGDTLLAQVDHNGQFLAVGDSYTASANVFLQYGLTGNYTFLVRTDAENKVYEANFETNNTTAAFQATKVTPAPLPDLQVTAITVPAQAAAGQQVRAEWTVANAGGGAAKGPWYDRVYLSTDGTLNTASYLGDVTHSGNVDGGGSY
;
A
#
# COMPACT_ATOMS: atom_id res chain seq x y z
N MET A 1 -30.40 15.80 -10.61
CA MET A 1 -29.63 16.97 -10.14
C MET A 1 -30.19 18.20 -10.80
N VAL A 2 -30.43 19.29 -10.06
CA VAL A 2 -30.83 20.60 -10.59
C VAL A 2 -29.58 21.43 -10.80
N LEU A 3 -29.35 21.91 -12.01
CA LEU A 3 -28.17 22.72 -12.37
C LEU A 3 -28.42 24.22 -12.14
N VAL A 4 -29.64 24.69 -12.41
CA VAL A 4 -30.02 26.08 -12.22
C VAL A 4 -31.52 26.20 -12.05
N THR A 5 -31.95 27.17 -11.27
CA THR A 5 -33.35 27.64 -11.22
C THR A 5 -33.39 29.09 -11.61
N ALA A 6 -34.29 29.44 -12.55
CA ALA A 6 -34.47 30.80 -13.05
C ALA A 6 -35.90 31.26 -12.80
N PRO A 7 -36.13 32.36 -12.01
CA PRO A 7 -37.46 32.90 -11.81
C PRO A 7 -37.94 33.61 -13.08
N HIS A 8 -39.24 33.53 -13.34
CA HIS A 8 -39.93 34.38 -14.30
C HIS A 8 -40.83 35.35 -13.55
N PHE A 9 -40.76 36.60 -13.94
CA PHE A 9 -41.57 37.68 -13.35
C PHE A 9 -42.48 38.29 -14.42
N GLY A 10 -43.75 38.51 -14.08
CA GLY A 10 -44.76 39.06 -14.96
C GLY A 10 -45.76 38.03 -15.43
N ALA A 11 -46.85 38.53 -16.05
CA ALA A 11 -47.88 37.69 -16.65
C ALA A 11 -47.49 37.34 -18.07
N LEU A 12 -47.93 36.15 -18.54
CA LEU A 12 -47.83 35.70 -19.91
C LEU A 12 -49.25 35.55 -20.46
N ALA A 13 -49.64 36.37 -21.45
CA ALA A 13 -50.94 36.31 -22.04
C ALA A 13 -51.10 35.10 -22.99
N PRO A 14 -52.34 34.67 -23.30
CA PRO A 14 -52.55 33.56 -24.22
C PRO A 14 -51.86 33.79 -25.58
N GLY A 15 -51.04 32.81 -26.01
CA GLY A 15 -50.30 32.88 -27.25
C GLY A 15 -48.94 33.60 -27.16
N GLU A 16 -48.63 34.21 -26.03
CA GLU A 16 -47.30 34.82 -25.81
C GLU A 16 -46.26 33.79 -25.39
N SER A 17 -45.02 34.16 -25.60
CA SER A 17 -43.85 33.36 -25.20
C SER A 17 -42.73 34.27 -24.66
N TYR A 18 -41.86 33.71 -23.88
CA TYR A 18 -40.60 34.36 -23.44
C TYR A 18 -39.44 33.44 -23.67
N THR A 19 -38.27 34.03 -23.79
CA THR A 19 -37.00 33.33 -23.85
C THR A 19 -36.10 33.73 -22.68
N GLN A 20 -35.51 32.76 -22.03
CA GLN A 20 -34.49 33.01 -20.99
C GLN A 20 -33.20 32.30 -21.37
N GLU A 21 -32.08 32.94 -21.04
CA GLU A 21 -30.75 32.40 -21.17
C GLU A 21 -30.07 32.37 -19.81
N ARG A 22 -29.43 31.27 -19.48
CA ARG A 22 -28.66 31.11 -18.25
C ARG A 22 -27.41 30.30 -18.51
N GLN A 23 -26.30 30.73 -17.90
CA GLN A 23 -25.12 29.93 -17.81
C GLN A 23 -25.29 28.86 -16.71
N ILE A 24 -24.96 27.64 -17.03
CA ILE A 24 -24.98 26.50 -16.09
C ILE A 24 -23.58 25.97 -15.90
N VAL A 25 -23.23 25.62 -14.65
CA VAL A 25 -21.97 24.98 -14.32
C VAL A 25 -22.18 23.47 -14.30
N LEU A 26 -21.45 22.78 -15.13
CA LEU A 26 -21.47 21.32 -15.16
C LEU A 26 -20.66 20.76 -13.99
N PRO A 27 -21.02 19.58 -13.45
CA PRO A 27 -20.22 18.94 -12.41
C PRO A 27 -18.80 18.62 -12.89
N LEU A 28 -17.81 18.82 -12.02
CA LEU A 28 -16.38 18.71 -12.35
C LEU A 28 -15.98 17.32 -12.90
N ARG A 29 -16.69 16.27 -12.49
CA ARG A 29 -16.41 14.88 -12.91
C ARG A 29 -17.49 14.31 -13.83
N ALA A 30 -18.26 15.18 -14.49
CA ALA A 30 -19.24 14.74 -15.47
C ALA A 30 -18.51 14.42 -16.78
N ASP A 31 -18.57 13.16 -17.20
CA ASP A 31 -18.02 12.68 -18.45
C ASP A 31 -19.05 11.77 -19.16
N GLY A 32 -19.11 11.85 -20.50
CA GLY A 32 -20.02 11.05 -21.31
C GLY A 32 -21.32 11.75 -21.73
N ALA A 33 -22.31 10.95 -22.12
CA ALA A 33 -23.58 11.42 -22.69
C ALA A 33 -24.63 11.64 -21.60
N TYR A 34 -24.93 12.88 -21.32
CA TYR A 34 -25.98 13.29 -20.39
C TYR A 34 -27.28 13.67 -21.10
N LYS A 35 -28.38 13.62 -20.37
CA LYS A 35 -29.71 14.06 -20.83
C LYS A 35 -30.13 15.29 -20.06
N LEU A 36 -30.29 16.41 -20.76
CA LEU A 36 -30.76 17.68 -20.23
C LEU A 36 -32.24 17.80 -20.38
N PHE A 37 -32.93 18.23 -19.31
CA PHE A 37 -34.34 18.53 -19.26
C PHE A 37 -34.55 19.96 -18.75
N LEU A 38 -35.58 20.62 -19.26
CA LEU A 38 -36.10 21.85 -18.69
C LEU A 38 -37.50 21.58 -18.16
N ARG A 39 -37.80 22.06 -16.97
CA ARG A 39 -39.14 22.07 -16.41
C ARG A 39 -39.51 23.48 -15.94
N THR A 40 -40.63 24.00 -16.42
CA THR A 40 -41.22 25.25 -15.95
C THR A 40 -42.21 25.02 -14.81
N ASP A 41 -42.56 26.07 -14.09
CA ASP A 41 -43.48 26.08 -12.94
C ASP A 41 -43.27 24.93 -11.96
N ILE A 42 -42.01 24.79 -11.52
CA ILE A 42 -41.56 23.65 -10.69
C ILE A 42 -42.28 23.58 -9.34
N ASN A 43 -42.71 24.74 -8.80
CA ASN A 43 -43.43 24.87 -7.54
C ASN A 43 -44.96 24.84 -7.70
N ALA A 44 -45.48 24.72 -8.92
CA ALA A 44 -46.89 24.71 -9.21
C ALA A 44 -47.61 26.02 -8.79
N GLU A 45 -46.97 27.16 -9.04
CA GLU A 45 -47.48 28.50 -8.69
C GLU A 45 -48.53 29.00 -9.69
N VAL A 46 -48.49 28.49 -10.95
CA VAL A 46 -49.49 28.77 -11.96
C VAL A 46 -50.58 27.71 -11.91
N LEU A 47 -51.83 28.13 -11.93
CA LEU A 47 -52.97 27.23 -11.92
C LEU A 47 -53.17 26.58 -13.30
N GLU A 48 -52.74 25.33 -13.42
CA GLU A 48 -52.88 24.51 -14.65
C GLU A 48 -53.48 23.14 -14.29
N PRO A 49 -54.77 23.03 -14.11
CA PRO A 49 -55.42 21.86 -13.51
C PRO A 49 -55.18 20.56 -14.29
N ASP A 50 -55.12 20.62 -15.64
CA ASP A 50 -55.11 19.42 -16.48
C ASP A 50 -53.92 19.35 -17.46
N THR A 51 -53.03 20.35 -17.46
CA THR A 51 -51.99 20.51 -18.51
C THR A 51 -50.53 20.46 -18.02
N ARG A 52 -50.27 20.24 -16.73
CA ARG A 52 -48.91 20.21 -16.14
C ARG A 52 -47.98 19.16 -16.73
N GLY A 53 -48.51 18.17 -17.45
CA GLY A 53 -47.69 17.16 -18.12
C GLY A 53 -46.80 17.71 -19.23
N ASN A 54 -47.13 18.89 -19.79
CA ASN A 54 -46.35 19.55 -20.84
C ASN A 54 -45.34 20.58 -20.32
N ASN A 55 -45.22 20.77 -18.99
CA ASN A 55 -44.29 21.70 -18.36
C ASN A 55 -42.82 21.22 -18.44
N THR A 56 -42.57 20.05 -18.98
CA THR A 56 -41.23 19.49 -19.12
C THR A 56 -40.89 19.30 -20.60
N LEU A 57 -39.74 19.84 -21.00
CA LEU A 57 -39.18 19.62 -22.32
C LEU A 57 -37.84 18.90 -22.20
N GLY A 58 -37.62 17.95 -23.07
CA GLY A 58 -36.40 17.13 -23.16
C GLY A 58 -36.78 15.67 -23.42
N PRO A 59 -35.79 14.76 -23.39
CA PRO A 59 -34.38 15.02 -23.21
C PRO A 59 -33.64 15.65 -24.41
N ARG A 60 -32.63 16.45 -24.12
CA ARG A 60 -31.62 16.84 -25.10
C ARG A 60 -30.29 16.19 -24.69
N THR A 61 -29.60 15.58 -25.63
CA THR A 61 -28.30 14.99 -25.35
C THR A 61 -27.24 16.08 -25.28
N LEU A 62 -26.46 16.06 -24.22
CA LEU A 62 -25.28 16.87 -24.01
C LEU A 62 -24.11 15.92 -23.79
N ASN A 63 -23.15 15.90 -24.70
CA ASN A 63 -21.89 15.15 -24.50
C ASN A 63 -20.94 16.05 -23.74
N ILE A 64 -20.48 15.58 -22.60
CA ILE A 64 -19.53 16.25 -21.74
C ILE A 64 -18.24 15.45 -21.83
N ALA A 65 -17.12 16.12 -22.10
CA ALA A 65 -15.78 15.56 -21.99
C ALA A 65 -15.12 16.25 -20.80
N ALA A 66 -14.77 15.50 -19.78
CA ALA A 66 -14.01 16.00 -18.65
C ALA A 66 -12.55 15.66 -18.88
N PRO A 67 -11.64 16.63 -18.98
CA PRO A 67 -10.21 16.37 -18.92
C PRO A 67 -9.88 15.66 -17.61
N HIS A 68 -9.02 14.64 -17.67
CA HIS A 68 -8.67 13.82 -16.52
C HIS A 68 -7.19 13.42 -16.53
N ALA A 69 -6.68 13.12 -15.35
CA ALA A 69 -5.37 12.51 -15.21
C ALA A 69 -5.42 11.03 -15.66
N ASP A 70 -4.26 10.46 -15.89
CA ASP A 70 -4.04 9.04 -16.16
C ASP A 70 -2.71 8.65 -15.54
N MET A 71 -2.77 8.05 -14.36
CA MET A 71 -1.62 7.76 -13.51
C MET A 71 -1.05 6.39 -13.85
N VAL A 72 0.03 6.36 -14.63
CA VAL A 72 0.65 5.13 -15.10
C VAL A 72 1.97 4.87 -14.39
N VAL A 73 2.14 3.68 -13.83
CA VAL A 73 3.45 3.21 -13.37
C VAL A 73 4.27 2.76 -14.58
N GLU A 74 5.21 3.58 -15.02
CA GLU A 74 6.01 3.33 -16.24
C GLU A 74 7.08 2.26 -16.04
N ALA A 75 7.63 2.15 -14.80
CA ALA A 75 8.70 1.23 -14.50
C ALA A 75 8.71 0.84 -13.04
N VAL A 76 9.00 -0.42 -12.78
CA VAL A 76 9.28 -0.97 -11.44
C VAL A 76 10.63 -1.66 -11.48
N SER A 77 11.52 -1.28 -10.57
CA SER A 77 12.86 -1.85 -10.41
C SER A 77 12.98 -2.54 -9.06
N ALA A 78 13.37 -3.80 -9.09
CA ALA A 78 13.62 -4.64 -7.93
C ALA A 78 14.88 -5.50 -8.17
N PRO A 79 15.54 -6.02 -7.12
CA PRO A 79 16.70 -6.89 -7.29
C PRO A 79 16.31 -8.22 -7.95
N SER A 80 17.20 -8.80 -8.76
CA SER A 80 16.98 -10.12 -9.40
C SER A 80 17.09 -11.29 -8.41
N ALA A 81 17.71 -11.06 -7.23
CA ALA A 81 17.84 -12.05 -6.17
C ALA A 81 17.74 -11.36 -4.80
N ALA A 82 17.20 -12.08 -3.81
CA ALA A 82 17.04 -11.61 -2.44
C ALA A 82 17.06 -12.79 -1.46
N LEU A 83 17.31 -12.47 -0.19
CA LEU A 83 17.19 -13.42 0.92
C LEU A 83 15.88 -13.19 1.67
N SER A 84 15.18 -14.26 2.03
CA SER A 84 14.06 -14.14 2.97
C SER A 84 14.57 -13.72 4.35
N GLY A 85 13.77 -12.93 5.10
CA GLY A 85 14.23 -12.36 6.36
C GLY A 85 15.06 -11.08 6.22
N GLU A 86 15.23 -10.56 5.01
CA GLU A 86 15.93 -9.30 4.74
C GLU A 86 15.03 -8.27 4.07
N SER A 87 15.47 -7.02 4.09
CA SER A 87 14.80 -5.94 3.40
C SER A 87 15.43 -5.69 2.03
N VAL A 88 14.59 -5.50 1.03
CA VAL A 88 15.01 -5.15 -0.33
C VAL A 88 14.44 -3.80 -0.74
N LYS A 89 15.17 -3.06 -1.57
CA LYS A 89 14.70 -1.79 -2.11
C LYS A 89 13.94 -2.04 -3.41
N VAL A 90 12.69 -1.55 -3.46
CA VAL A 90 11.89 -1.46 -4.67
C VAL A 90 11.74 0.01 -5.04
N SER A 91 11.93 0.36 -6.30
CA SER A 91 11.74 1.72 -6.81
C SER A 91 10.89 1.72 -8.06
N TRP A 92 10.12 2.81 -8.26
CA TRP A 92 9.22 2.93 -9.39
C TRP A 92 9.13 4.37 -9.87
N ARG A 93 8.64 4.52 -11.08
CA ARG A 93 8.35 5.81 -11.70
C ARG A 93 6.89 5.84 -12.12
N VAL A 94 6.21 6.91 -11.74
CA VAL A 94 4.81 7.19 -12.12
C VAL A 94 4.78 8.41 -13.01
N ARG A 95 3.93 8.38 -14.03
CA ARG A 95 3.70 9.48 -14.95
C ARG A 95 2.21 9.76 -15.07
N ASN A 96 1.85 11.03 -15.18
CA ASN A 96 0.52 11.43 -15.64
C ASN A 96 0.50 11.44 -17.17
N SER A 97 -0.13 10.44 -17.77
CA SER A 97 -0.29 10.26 -19.22
C SER A 97 -1.62 10.82 -19.74
N GLY A 98 -2.45 11.40 -18.86
CA GLY A 98 -3.74 12.00 -19.18
C GLY A 98 -3.64 13.34 -19.89
N ASP A 99 -4.78 14.01 -19.99
CA ASP A 99 -4.95 15.32 -20.62
C ASP A 99 -5.24 16.45 -19.63
N ALA A 100 -5.27 16.16 -18.33
CA ALA A 100 -5.36 17.14 -17.25
C ALA A 100 -4.35 16.86 -16.13
N THR A 101 -4.04 17.91 -15.36
CA THR A 101 -3.34 17.80 -14.09
C THR A 101 -4.19 17.01 -13.10
N THR A 102 -3.57 16.23 -12.19
CA THR A 102 -4.29 15.52 -11.13
C THR A 102 -5.17 16.48 -10.33
N ASP A 103 -6.37 16.06 -9.96
CA ASP A 103 -7.31 16.84 -9.15
C ASP A 103 -7.08 16.68 -7.63
N SER A 104 -6.16 15.80 -7.26
CA SER A 104 -5.62 15.61 -5.91
C SER A 104 -4.11 15.81 -5.92
N SER A 105 -3.55 16.31 -4.82
CA SER A 105 -2.11 16.38 -4.56
C SER A 105 -1.65 15.31 -3.56
N GLN A 106 -2.55 14.41 -3.19
CA GLN A 106 -2.30 13.37 -2.18
C GLN A 106 -2.92 12.05 -2.63
N TRP A 107 -2.08 11.03 -2.73
CA TRP A 107 -2.49 9.64 -2.99
C TRP A 107 -1.45 8.68 -2.40
N LYS A 108 -1.66 7.38 -2.56
CA LYS A 108 -0.71 6.36 -2.10
C LYS A 108 -0.35 5.40 -3.22
N ASP A 109 0.92 5.05 -3.23
CA ASP A 109 1.44 3.95 -4.01
C ASP A 109 1.58 2.71 -3.12
N TYR A 110 1.07 1.58 -3.57
CA TYR A 110 1.17 0.30 -2.89
C TYR A 110 2.16 -0.61 -3.58
N VAL A 111 3.01 -1.28 -2.79
CA VAL A 111 3.97 -2.26 -3.26
C VAL A 111 3.55 -3.65 -2.80
N TYR A 112 3.40 -4.57 -3.74
CA TYR A 112 3.00 -5.95 -3.48
C TYR A 112 4.09 -6.93 -3.87
N LEU A 113 4.07 -8.10 -3.22
CA LEU A 113 4.83 -9.28 -3.61
C LEU A 113 3.85 -10.32 -4.15
N SER A 114 4.04 -10.73 -5.39
CA SER A 114 3.19 -11.68 -6.10
C SER A 114 3.95 -12.93 -6.49
N ALA A 115 3.27 -14.06 -6.56
CA ALA A 115 3.79 -15.30 -7.11
C ALA A 115 3.78 -15.31 -8.65
N ASP A 116 3.09 -14.36 -9.26
CA ASP A 116 3.00 -14.17 -10.71
C ASP A 116 3.16 -12.69 -11.08
N SER A 117 2.53 -12.20 -12.13
CA SER A 117 2.61 -10.80 -12.58
C SER A 117 1.25 -10.10 -12.58
N GLN A 118 0.23 -10.69 -11.96
CA GLN A 118 -1.13 -10.15 -11.90
C GLN A 118 -1.47 -9.78 -10.46
N LEU A 119 -2.02 -8.58 -10.24
CA LEU A 119 -2.45 -8.17 -8.91
C LEU A 119 -3.78 -8.85 -8.57
N ASP A 120 -3.77 -9.69 -7.56
CA ASP A 120 -4.95 -10.38 -7.06
C ASP A 120 -4.96 -10.57 -5.52
N SER A 121 -5.93 -11.31 -5.00
CA SER A 121 -6.09 -11.53 -3.56
C SER A 121 -5.03 -12.45 -2.93
N GLY A 122 -4.22 -13.14 -3.72
CA GLY A 122 -3.10 -13.97 -3.27
C GLY A 122 -1.84 -13.16 -2.97
N ASP A 123 -1.81 -11.89 -3.38
CA ASP A 123 -0.64 -11.04 -3.27
C ASP A 123 -0.47 -10.43 -1.87
N THR A 124 0.76 -10.29 -1.45
CA THR A 124 1.09 -9.71 -0.16
C THR A 124 1.43 -8.23 -0.30
N LEU A 125 0.64 -7.35 0.35
CA LEU A 125 0.97 -5.94 0.47
C LEU A 125 2.19 -5.78 1.38
N LEU A 126 3.28 -5.22 0.84
CA LEU A 126 4.54 -5.01 1.55
C LEU A 126 4.74 -3.58 2.04
N ALA A 127 4.28 -2.58 1.28
CA ALA A 127 4.43 -1.18 1.65
C ALA A 127 3.31 -0.32 1.08
N GLN A 128 3.04 0.78 1.80
CA GLN A 128 2.20 1.89 1.37
C GLN A 128 3.07 3.15 1.45
N VAL A 129 3.17 3.88 0.35
CA VAL A 129 4.01 5.08 0.25
C VAL A 129 3.13 6.26 -0.12
N ASP A 130 3.15 7.28 0.73
CA ASP A 130 2.38 8.50 0.49
C ASP A 130 3.07 9.38 -0.56
N HIS A 131 2.30 9.83 -1.54
CA HIS A 131 2.63 10.98 -2.35
C HIS A 131 1.94 12.20 -1.74
N ASN A 132 2.73 13.19 -1.31
CA ASN A 132 2.21 14.34 -0.61
C ASN A 132 2.70 15.65 -1.22
N GLY A 133 1.76 16.55 -1.49
CA GLY A 133 2.01 17.97 -1.60
C GLY A 133 2.15 18.56 -2.99
N GLN A 134 2.14 17.78 -4.09
CA GLN A 134 2.19 18.35 -5.44
C GLN A 134 1.18 17.69 -6.38
N PHE A 135 0.48 18.53 -7.14
CA PHE A 135 -0.28 18.07 -8.28
C PHE A 135 0.68 17.63 -9.39
N LEU A 136 0.36 16.56 -10.10
CA LEU A 136 1.15 16.07 -11.22
C LEU A 136 0.56 16.59 -12.52
N ALA A 137 1.29 17.48 -13.20
CA ALA A 137 0.86 18.04 -14.48
C ALA A 137 0.90 17.00 -15.60
N VAL A 138 0.23 17.29 -16.70
CA VAL A 138 0.22 16.45 -17.89
C VAL A 138 1.64 16.20 -18.38
N GLY A 139 2.01 14.95 -18.53
CA GLY A 139 3.34 14.51 -18.97
C GLY A 139 4.41 14.49 -17.89
N ASP A 140 4.15 15.06 -16.70
CA ASP A 140 5.09 15.02 -15.59
C ASP A 140 5.14 13.64 -14.93
N SER A 141 6.22 13.41 -14.21
CA SER A 141 6.46 12.14 -13.53
C SER A 141 7.22 12.34 -12.22
N TYR A 142 7.06 11.39 -11.29
CA TYR A 142 7.88 11.29 -10.10
C TYR A 142 8.48 9.89 -9.97
N THR A 143 9.52 9.79 -9.13
CA THR A 143 10.12 8.51 -8.75
C THR A 143 9.99 8.34 -7.24
N ALA A 144 9.57 7.16 -6.81
CA ALA A 144 9.49 6.78 -5.42
C ALA A 144 10.18 5.44 -5.16
N SER A 145 10.42 5.13 -3.90
CA SER A 145 11.00 3.85 -3.50
C SER A 145 10.61 3.49 -2.07
N ALA A 146 10.60 2.18 -1.78
CA ALA A 146 10.41 1.64 -0.44
C ALA A 146 11.44 0.55 -0.16
N ASN A 147 11.86 0.43 1.11
CA ASN A 147 12.51 -0.77 1.60
C ASN A 147 11.43 -1.69 2.16
N VAL A 148 11.28 -2.87 1.58
CA VAL A 148 10.25 -3.84 1.93
C VAL A 148 10.89 -5.08 2.53
N PHE A 149 10.31 -5.57 3.62
CA PHE A 149 10.81 -6.75 4.31
C PHE A 149 10.22 -8.02 3.71
N LEU A 150 11.08 -8.96 3.33
CA LEU A 150 10.68 -10.29 2.88
C LEU A 150 10.58 -11.23 4.08
N GLN A 151 9.41 -11.80 4.29
CA GLN A 151 9.17 -12.70 5.43
C GLN A 151 10.14 -13.89 5.43
N TYR A 152 10.47 -14.37 6.62
CA TYR A 152 11.30 -15.57 6.77
C TYR A 152 10.62 -16.78 6.12
N GLY A 153 11.42 -17.66 5.53
CA GLY A 153 10.95 -18.89 4.92
C GLY A 153 10.41 -18.75 3.50
N LEU A 154 10.33 -17.53 2.94
CA LEU A 154 10.00 -17.35 1.53
C LEU A 154 11.08 -18.01 0.66
N THR A 155 10.63 -18.76 -0.36
CA THR A 155 11.50 -19.39 -1.36
C THR A 155 10.79 -19.48 -2.69
N GLY A 156 11.50 -19.22 -3.77
CA GLY A 156 10.92 -19.25 -5.12
C GLY A 156 11.12 -17.97 -5.89
N ASN A 157 10.41 -17.83 -6.99
CA ASN A 157 10.42 -16.60 -7.80
C ASN A 157 9.17 -15.79 -7.48
N TYR A 158 9.38 -14.51 -7.20
CA TYR A 158 8.32 -13.55 -6.90
C TYR A 158 8.47 -12.32 -7.78
N THR A 159 7.36 -11.70 -8.11
CA THR A 159 7.31 -10.45 -8.87
C THR A 159 6.84 -9.33 -7.96
N PHE A 160 7.55 -8.20 -7.95
CA PHE A 160 7.07 -6.99 -7.29
C PHE A 160 6.08 -6.27 -8.21
N LEU A 161 4.93 -5.94 -7.67
CA LEU A 161 3.91 -5.13 -8.34
C LEU A 161 3.81 -3.79 -7.63
N VAL A 162 3.63 -2.72 -8.39
CA VAL A 162 3.34 -1.41 -7.84
C VAL A 162 2.04 -0.91 -8.42
N ARG A 163 1.13 -0.46 -7.56
CA ARG A 163 -0.10 0.23 -7.91
C ARG A 163 -0.02 1.66 -7.39
N THR A 164 -0.05 2.63 -8.31
CA THR A 164 -0.22 4.04 -7.97
C THR A 164 -1.68 4.37 -7.72
N ASP A 165 -1.93 5.45 -7.00
CA ASP A 165 -3.27 5.87 -6.58
C ASP A 165 -4.15 4.72 -6.10
N ALA A 166 -3.58 3.85 -5.26
CA ALA A 166 -4.22 2.60 -4.84
C ALA A 166 -5.56 2.79 -4.11
N GLU A 167 -5.86 4.01 -3.65
CA GLU A 167 -7.10 4.40 -2.96
C GLU A 167 -8.06 5.23 -3.83
N ASN A 168 -7.78 5.39 -5.13
CA ASN A 168 -8.56 6.15 -6.11
C ASN A 168 -8.88 7.58 -5.62
N LYS A 169 -7.84 8.34 -5.23
CA LYS A 169 -7.92 9.74 -4.79
C LYS A 169 -7.89 10.72 -5.97
N VAL A 170 -7.15 10.37 -7.02
CA VAL A 170 -7.09 11.09 -8.29
C VAL A 170 -8.23 10.60 -9.17
N TYR A 171 -8.91 11.51 -9.85
CA TYR A 171 -9.95 11.14 -10.81
C TYR A 171 -9.34 10.84 -12.17
N GLU A 172 -9.48 9.60 -12.63
CA GLU A 172 -8.90 9.10 -13.88
C GLU A 172 -9.97 8.59 -14.88
N ALA A 173 -11.24 8.88 -14.63
CA ALA A 173 -12.37 8.45 -15.46
C ALA A 173 -12.39 6.94 -15.72
N ASN A 174 -12.06 6.51 -16.95
CA ASN A 174 -12.05 5.10 -17.36
C ASN A 174 -10.64 4.46 -17.29
N PHE A 175 -9.63 5.18 -16.76
CA PHE A 175 -8.22 4.75 -16.76
C PHE A 175 -7.75 4.15 -15.43
N GLU A 176 -8.63 4.00 -14.45
CA GLU A 176 -8.35 3.39 -13.13
C GLU A 176 -7.78 1.95 -13.17
N THR A 177 -7.80 1.30 -14.32
CA THR A 177 -7.36 -0.09 -14.46
C THR A 177 -5.91 -0.26 -14.89
N ASN A 178 -5.21 0.81 -15.30
CA ASN A 178 -3.83 0.80 -15.80
C ASN A 178 -2.80 1.28 -14.76
N ASN A 179 -3.23 1.54 -13.52
CA ASN A 179 -2.40 2.05 -12.43
C ASN A 179 -1.42 1.02 -11.84
N THR A 180 -1.43 -0.22 -12.33
CA THR A 180 -0.60 -1.29 -11.78
C THR A 180 0.41 -1.78 -12.81
N THR A 181 1.67 -1.90 -12.39
CA THR A 181 2.75 -2.44 -13.22
C THR A 181 3.60 -3.42 -12.42
N ALA A 182 3.99 -4.51 -13.08
CA ALA A 182 4.92 -5.50 -12.57
C ALA A 182 6.38 -5.11 -12.84
N ALA A 183 7.28 -5.51 -11.97
CA ALA A 183 8.72 -5.48 -12.27
C ALA A 183 9.02 -6.32 -13.51
N PHE A 184 9.94 -5.82 -14.34
CA PHE A 184 10.31 -6.46 -15.61
C PHE A 184 10.78 -7.91 -15.46
N GLN A 185 11.41 -8.23 -14.34
CA GLN A 185 11.89 -9.59 -14.04
C GLN A 185 11.54 -9.97 -12.60
N ALA A 186 11.30 -11.26 -12.40
CA ALA A 186 11.06 -11.82 -11.08
C ALA A 186 12.33 -11.77 -10.21
N THR A 187 12.14 -11.63 -8.91
CA THR A 187 13.16 -11.75 -7.88
C THR A 187 13.22 -13.19 -7.39
N LYS A 188 14.37 -13.85 -7.52
CA LYS A 188 14.60 -15.16 -6.91
C LYS A 188 14.87 -14.99 -5.42
N VAL A 189 13.93 -15.43 -4.60
CA VAL A 189 14.07 -15.43 -3.13
C VAL A 189 14.60 -16.78 -2.66
N THR A 190 15.66 -16.74 -1.84
CA THR A 190 16.23 -17.91 -1.18
C THR A 190 16.23 -17.70 0.32
N PRO A 191 16.10 -18.77 1.15
CA PRO A 191 16.16 -18.63 2.60
C PRO A 191 17.48 -18.02 3.05
N ALA A 192 17.43 -17.03 3.94
CA ALA A 192 18.62 -16.56 4.62
C ALA A 192 19.18 -17.69 5.50
N PRO A 193 20.49 -17.85 5.57
CA PRO A 193 21.11 -18.75 6.55
C PRO A 193 20.71 -18.35 7.96
N LEU A 194 20.27 -19.30 8.78
CA LEU A 194 19.88 -19.06 10.17
C LEU A 194 20.99 -19.43 11.14
N PRO A 195 21.09 -18.79 12.31
CA PRO A 195 21.97 -19.23 13.38
C PRO A 195 21.41 -20.48 14.07
N ASP A 196 22.34 -21.26 14.68
CA ASP A 196 22.03 -22.42 15.52
C ASP A 196 23.00 -22.42 16.71
N LEU A 197 22.54 -21.84 17.85
CA LEU A 197 23.37 -21.74 19.05
C LEU A 197 23.34 -23.06 19.84
N GLN A 198 24.50 -23.64 20.07
CA GLN A 198 24.68 -24.89 20.82
C GLN A 198 25.70 -24.70 21.93
N VAL A 199 25.36 -25.13 23.14
CA VAL A 199 26.36 -25.25 24.24
C VAL A 199 27.19 -26.50 23.96
N THR A 200 28.48 -26.30 23.66
CA THR A 200 29.37 -27.38 23.24
C THR A 200 30.30 -27.88 24.37
N ALA A 201 30.48 -27.06 25.41
CA ALA A 201 31.28 -27.42 26.56
C ALA A 201 30.77 -26.71 27.82
N ILE A 202 30.91 -27.37 28.95
CA ILE A 202 30.75 -26.79 30.28
C ILE A 202 31.84 -27.37 31.20
N THR A 203 32.53 -26.51 31.95
CA THR A 203 33.55 -26.90 32.90
C THR A 203 33.23 -26.28 34.25
N VAL A 204 33.21 -27.12 35.27
CA VAL A 204 33.02 -26.74 36.67
C VAL A 204 33.94 -27.54 37.57
N PRO A 205 34.30 -27.07 38.77
CA PRO A 205 35.06 -27.86 39.75
C PRO A 205 34.34 -29.16 40.11
N ALA A 206 35.09 -30.26 40.24
CA ALA A 206 34.49 -31.56 40.59
C ALA A 206 33.96 -31.61 42.03
N GLN A 207 34.36 -30.71 42.92
CA GLN A 207 33.92 -30.60 44.32
C GLN A 207 33.80 -29.14 44.73
N ALA A 208 32.81 -28.82 45.52
CA ALA A 208 32.61 -27.52 46.12
C ALA A 208 31.87 -27.68 47.48
N ALA A 209 32.06 -26.74 48.39
CA ALA A 209 31.32 -26.68 49.64
C ALA A 209 30.03 -25.86 49.45
N ALA A 210 28.98 -26.21 50.21
CA ALA A 210 27.74 -25.42 50.23
C ALA A 210 28.03 -23.98 50.65
N GLY A 211 27.47 -23.00 49.91
CA GLY A 211 27.71 -21.56 50.11
C GLY A 211 29.02 -21.03 49.48
N GLN A 212 29.83 -21.87 48.88
CA GLN A 212 31.06 -21.44 48.18
C GLN A 212 30.68 -20.90 46.78
N GLN A 213 31.37 -19.81 46.36
CA GLN A 213 31.34 -19.39 44.97
C GLN A 213 32.25 -20.30 44.13
N VAL A 214 31.72 -20.79 43.04
CA VAL A 214 32.46 -21.62 42.08
C VAL A 214 32.49 -20.95 40.72
N ARG A 215 33.58 -21.17 39.98
CA ARG A 215 33.72 -20.74 38.61
C ARG A 215 33.11 -21.81 37.68
N ALA A 216 32.14 -21.43 36.86
CA ALA A 216 31.67 -22.21 35.74
C ALA A 216 32.09 -21.53 34.43
N GLU A 217 32.60 -22.31 33.50
CA GLU A 217 32.94 -21.88 32.14
C GLU A 217 32.17 -22.72 31.15
N TRP A 218 31.66 -22.09 30.11
CA TRP A 218 31.00 -22.81 29.02
C TRP A 218 31.37 -22.20 27.69
N THR A 219 31.22 -22.98 26.64
CA THR A 219 31.42 -22.57 25.27
C THR A 219 30.10 -22.73 24.52
N VAL A 220 29.69 -21.67 23.82
CA VAL A 220 28.57 -21.71 22.92
C VAL A 220 29.06 -21.53 21.49
N ALA A 221 28.74 -22.46 20.63
CA ALA A 221 29.04 -22.39 19.19
C ALA A 221 27.77 -22.06 18.40
N ASN A 222 27.91 -21.30 17.33
CA ASN A 222 26.89 -21.12 16.33
C ASN A 222 27.13 -22.13 15.21
N ALA A 223 26.45 -23.27 15.26
CA ALA A 223 26.52 -24.33 14.25
C ALA A 223 25.75 -24.00 12.97
N GLY A 224 24.97 -22.91 12.99
CA GLY A 224 24.19 -22.42 11.83
C GLY A 224 25.06 -21.69 10.81
N GLY A 225 24.47 -21.43 9.62
CA GLY A 225 25.13 -20.69 8.55
C GLY A 225 24.98 -19.18 8.65
N GLY A 226 24.08 -18.68 9.47
CA GLY A 226 23.84 -17.25 9.70
C GLY A 226 24.42 -16.76 11.01
N ALA A 227 24.67 -15.45 11.12
CA ALA A 227 25.14 -14.85 12.36
C ALA A 227 24.03 -14.78 13.40
N ALA A 228 24.29 -15.21 14.63
CA ALA A 228 23.47 -14.91 15.79
C ALA A 228 23.76 -13.48 16.24
N LYS A 229 22.70 -12.63 16.26
CA LYS A 229 22.81 -11.21 16.61
C LYS A 229 22.40 -11.00 18.06
N GLY A 230 23.33 -10.53 18.90
CA GLY A 230 23.06 -10.21 20.28
C GLY A 230 22.21 -8.96 20.50
N PRO A 231 21.80 -8.66 21.76
CA PRO A 231 22.13 -9.45 22.96
C PRO A 231 21.19 -10.62 23.22
N TRP A 232 21.66 -11.65 23.92
CA TRP A 232 20.84 -12.71 24.52
C TRP A 232 21.40 -13.09 25.90
N TYR A 233 20.72 -14.02 26.59
CA TYR A 233 21.11 -14.47 27.94
C TYR A 233 21.38 -15.96 27.94
N ASP A 234 22.55 -16.35 28.52
CA ASP A 234 22.82 -17.72 28.91
C ASP A 234 22.32 -17.90 30.35
N ARG A 235 21.60 -18.95 30.61
CA ARG A 235 21.04 -19.23 31.93
C ARG A 235 21.66 -20.46 32.51
N VAL A 236 22.14 -20.33 33.74
CA VAL A 236 22.81 -21.41 34.49
C VAL A 236 21.83 -22.04 35.47
N TYR A 237 21.81 -23.36 35.48
CA TYR A 237 20.96 -24.17 36.36
C TYR A 237 21.78 -25.20 37.12
N LEU A 238 21.30 -25.59 38.31
CA LEU A 238 21.81 -26.70 39.12
C LEU A 238 20.73 -27.76 39.31
N SER A 239 21.01 -29.01 38.94
CA SER A 239 20.05 -30.11 39.01
C SER A 239 20.67 -31.28 39.84
N THR A 240 19.87 -32.00 40.54
CA THR A 240 20.24 -33.20 41.29
C THR A 240 20.02 -34.51 40.54
N ASP A 241 19.19 -34.44 39.46
CA ASP A 241 18.78 -35.61 38.66
C ASP A 241 19.20 -35.51 37.19
N GLY A 242 19.91 -34.42 36.81
CA GLY A 242 20.35 -34.16 35.44
C GLY A 242 19.25 -33.65 34.49
N THR A 243 18.07 -33.26 35.02
CA THR A 243 16.99 -32.69 34.24
C THR A 243 16.78 -31.20 34.53
N LEU A 244 16.33 -30.42 33.53
CA LEU A 244 15.98 -29.02 33.75
C LEU A 244 14.65 -28.83 34.53
N ASN A 245 13.76 -29.83 34.54
CA ASN A 245 12.45 -29.72 35.19
C ASN A 245 12.56 -29.58 36.70
N THR A 246 13.60 -30.14 37.31
CA THR A 246 13.87 -30.10 38.75
C THR A 246 15.02 -29.18 39.12
N ALA A 247 15.60 -28.49 38.12
CA ALA A 247 16.77 -27.66 38.27
C ALA A 247 16.47 -26.34 38.97
N SER A 248 17.38 -25.94 39.88
CA SER A 248 17.35 -24.62 40.50
C SER A 248 18.06 -23.59 39.58
N TYR A 249 17.46 -22.48 39.37
CA TYR A 249 18.05 -21.33 38.70
C TYR A 249 19.15 -20.71 39.53
N LEU A 250 20.34 -20.52 38.94
CA LEU A 250 21.48 -19.90 39.59
C LEU A 250 21.80 -18.48 39.11
N GLY A 251 21.48 -18.14 37.86
CA GLY A 251 21.73 -16.81 37.33
C GLY A 251 21.75 -16.76 35.81
N ASP A 252 21.69 -15.53 35.29
CA ASP A 252 21.82 -15.20 33.86
C ASP A 252 23.12 -14.47 33.58
N VAL A 253 23.73 -14.78 32.43
CA VAL A 253 24.93 -14.09 31.91
C VAL A 253 24.55 -13.52 30.52
N THR A 254 24.73 -12.21 30.36
CA THR A 254 24.44 -11.55 29.11
C THR A 254 25.58 -11.71 28.11
N HIS A 255 25.28 -12.20 26.93
CA HIS A 255 26.15 -12.09 25.78
C HIS A 255 25.72 -10.87 24.93
N SER A 256 26.65 -9.95 24.67
CA SER A 256 26.36 -8.67 23.99
C SER A 256 26.90 -8.57 22.56
N GLY A 257 27.69 -9.53 22.12
CA GLY A 257 28.30 -9.59 20.79
C GLY A 257 27.44 -10.34 19.76
N ASN A 258 27.87 -10.29 18.51
CA ASN A 258 27.38 -11.20 17.46
C ASN A 258 28.30 -12.42 17.41
N VAL A 259 27.74 -13.58 17.03
CA VAL A 259 28.54 -14.81 16.76
C VAL A 259 28.22 -15.23 15.32
N ASP A 260 29.21 -15.11 14.46
CA ASP A 260 29.09 -15.51 13.06
C ASP A 260 28.88 -17.02 12.90
N GLY A 261 28.36 -17.43 11.76
CA GLY A 261 28.16 -18.84 11.42
C GLY A 261 29.50 -19.60 11.53
N GLY A 262 29.53 -20.69 12.31
CA GLY A 262 30.72 -21.45 12.64
C GLY A 262 31.62 -20.84 13.74
N GLY A 263 31.26 -19.67 14.27
CA GLY A 263 31.95 -19.02 15.40
C GLY A 263 31.52 -19.55 16.76
N SER A 264 32.25 -19.12 17.84
CA SER A 264 31.92 -19.48 19.23
C SER A 264 32.38 -18.40 20.21
N TYR A 265 31.92 -18.46 21.43
CA TYR A 265 32.38 -17.66 22.56
C TYR A 265 32.41 -18.48 23.85
#